data_9957b13c974aa660bb520f4f84088c6a
#
_entry.id   9957b13c974aa660bb520f4f84088c6a
#
_cell.length_a   1.000
_cell.length_b   1.000
_cell.length_c   1.000
_cell.angle_alpha   90.00
_cell.angle_beta   90.00
_cell.angle_gamma   90.00
#
_symmetry.space_group_name_H-M   'P 1'
#
loop_
_entity.id
_entity.type
_entity.pdbx_description
1 polymer ?
#
loop_
_entity_poly.entity_id
_entity_poly.type
_entity_poly.pdbx_seq_one_letter_code
_entity_poly.pdbx_strand_id
1 'polypeptide(L)'
;MKLLQIDFKMKGPWGEEMSKAFEDVAKDIANEKNLIWKVWTENKAAEEAGGIYLFENEEALDAYVIKHTKRLNSFGITEINAKKFDVNVPLTIIDRGNLK
;
A
#
# COMPACT_ATOMS: atom_id res chain seq x y z
N MET A 1 1.86 7.03 -14.50
CA MET A 1 1.77 6.76 -13.04
C MET A 1 0.53 5.97 -12.71
N LYS A 2 0.68 5.02 -11.81
CA LYS A 2 -0.42 4.16 -11.38
C LYS A 2 -0.53 4.19 -9.86
N LEU A 3 -1.76 4.23 -9.38
CA LEU A 3 -2.03 4.18 -7.94
C LEU A 3 -2.62 2.82 -7.60
N LEU A 4 -2.13 2.23 -6.52
CA LEU A 4 -2.64 0.96 -5.99
C LEU A 4 -3.25 1.22 -4.62
N GLN A 5 -4.46 0.74 -4.42
CA GLN A 5 -5.11 0.75 -3.11
C GLN A 5 -5.32 -0.69 -2.66
N ILE A 6 -4.77 -1.03 -1.52
CA ILE A 6 -4.96 -2.34 -0.91
C ILE A 6 -5.61 -2.14 0.45
N ASP A 7 -6.64 -2.91 0.75
CA ASP A 7 -7.21 -2.98 2.08
C ASP A 7 -7.64 -4.43 2.39
N PHE A 8 -7.71 -4.74 3.69
CA PHE A 8 -8.04 -6.06 4.19
C PHE A 8 -8.48 -5.98 5.65
N LYS A 9 -9.17 -7.01 6.09
CA LYS A 9 -9.55 -7.13 7.50
C LYS A 9 -8.35 -7.60 8.32
N MET A 10 -8.15 -6.99 9.48
CA MET A 10 -7.04 -7.32 10.37
C MET A 10 -7.43 -6.97 11.80
N LYS A 11 -6.96 -7.77 12.76
CA LYS A 11 -7.28 -7.55 14.19
C LYS A 11 -6.19 -6.82 14.95
N GLY A 12 -5.36 -6.09 14.27
CA GLY A 12 -4.23 -5.39 14.86
C GLY A 12 -2.91 -6.11 14.57
N PRO A 13 -1.80 -5.61 15.11
CA PRO A 13 -1.70 -4.45 15.99
C PRO A 13 -2.03 -3.12 15.30
N TRP A 14 -2.24 -2.07 16.09
CA TRP A 14 -2.61 -0.74 15.61
C TRP A 14 -1.65 0.33 16.11
N GLY A 15 -1.59 1.46 15.41
CA GLY A 15 -0.85 2.62 15.85
C GLY A 15 0.65 2.35 16.06
N GLU A 16 1.15 2.73 17.21
CA GLU A 16 2.57 2.58 17.53
C GLU A 16 3.03 1.13 17.52
N GLU A 17 2.19 0.22 17.99
CA GLU A 17 2.50 -1.21 17.97
C GLU A 17 2.59 -1.73 16.52
N MET A 18 1.71 -1.25 15.64
CA MET A 18 1.78 -1.58 14.21
C MET A 18 3.11 -1.08 13.63
N SER A 19 3.50 0.15 13.96
CA SER A 19 4.75 0.73 13.45
C SER A 19 5.96 -0.12 13.82
N LYS A 20 5.98 -0.64 15.03
CA LYS A 20 7.09 -1.51 15.49
C LYS A 20 7.02 -2.88 14.82
N ALA A 21 5.83 -3.48 14.76
CA ALA A 21 5.66 -4.83 14.23
C ALA A 21 6.00 -4.91 12.73
N PHE A 22 5.71 -3.86 11.96
CA PHE A 22 5.89 -3.87 10.51
C PHE A 22 7.04 -2.99 10.01
N GLU A 23 7.93 -2.55 10.92
CA GLU A 23 9.05 -1.71 10.52
C GLU A 23 9.94 -2.37 9.46
N ASP A 24 10.26 -3.64 9.62
CA ASP A 24 11.09 -4.36 8.65
C ASP A 24 10.38 -4.53 7.30
N VAL A 25 9.07 -4.76 7.32
CA VAL A 25 8.28 -4.82 6.09
C VAL A 25 8.30 -3.47 5.38
N ALA A 26 8.16 -2.38 6.14
CA ALA A 26 8.22 -1.02 5.58
C ALA A 26 9.58 -0.74 4.94
N LYS A 27 10.67 -1.16 5.56
CA LYS A 27 12.02 -1.00 5.01
C LYS A 27 12.18 -1.78 3.71
N ASP A 28 11.63 -2.98 3.65
CA ASP A 28 11.66 -3.79 2.43
C ASP A 28 10.86 -3.13 1.32
N ILE A 29 9.65 -2.64 1.63
CA ILE A 29 8.81 -1.94 0.65
C ILE A 29 9.51 -0.69 0.11
N ALA A 30 10.26 0.01 0.96
CA ALA A 30 11.01 1.20 0.53
C ALA A 30 12.03 0.89 -0.56
N ASN A 31 12.46 -0.36 -0.69
CA ASN A 31 13.39 -0.78 -1.73
C ASN A 31 12.70 -1.29 -3.00
N GLU A 32 11.36 -1.20 -3.07
CA GLU A 32 10.63 -1.64 -4.26
C GLU A 32 10.97 -0.76 -5.46
N LYS A 33 11.33 -1.40 -6.57
CA LYS A 33 11.67 -0.69 -7.81
C LYS A 33 10.44 0.04 -8.34
N ASN A 34 10.63 1.30 -8.71
CA ASN A 34 9.60 2.15 -9.31
C ASN A 34 8.44 2.49 -8.35
N LEU A 35 8.61 2.26 -7.06
CA LEU A 35 7.70 2.79 -6.05
C LEU A 35 8.08 4.24 -5.76
N ILE A 36 7.13 5.16 -5.89
CA ILE A 36 7.36 6.57 -5.57
C ILE A 36 7.14 6.81 -4.09
N TRP A 37 6.00 6.33 -3.57
CA TRP A 37 5.73 6.38 -2.13
C TRP A 37 4.60 5.42 -1.76
N LYS A 38 4.50 5.18 -0.47
CA LYS A 38 3.39 4.43 0.13
C LYS A 38 2.87 5.16 1.35
N VAL A 39 1.56 5.14 1.52
CA VAL A 39 0.88 5.54 2.76
C VAL A 39 0.30 4.29 3.39
N TRP A 40 0.62 4.03 4.64
CA TRP A 40 0.02 2.96 5.43
C TRP A 40 -1.33 3.42 5.95
N THR A 41 -2.36 2.61 5.79
CA THR A 41 -3.70 2.95 6.26
C THR A 41 -4.13 2.01 7.38
N GLU A 42 -4.87 2.54 8.35
CA GLU A 42 -5.43 1.74 9.42
C GLU A 42 -6.76 2.33 9.88
N ASN A 43 -7.66 1.46 10.28
CA ASN A 43 -8.95 1.84 10.85
C ASN A 43 -9.29 0.80 11.91
N LYS A 44 -8.91 1.10 13.15
CA LYS A 44 -9.09 0.19 14.28
C LYS A 44 -10.57 -0.15 14.51
N ALA A 45 -11.44 0.86 14.42
CA ALA A 45 -12.88 0.67 14.65
C ALA A 45 -13.50 -0.30 13.65
N ALA A 46 -13.07 -0.26 12.39
CA ALA A 46 -13.55 -1.16 11.34
C ALA A 46 -12.74 -2.46 11.25
N GLU A 47 -11.66 -2.59 12.02
CA GLU A 47 -10.70 -3.70 11.93
C GLU A 47 -10.19 -3.88 10.52
N GLU A 48 -9.72 -2.79 9.92
CA GLU A 48 -9.28 -2.75 8.53
C GLU A 48 -7.95 -2.01 8.42
N ALA A 49 -7.07 -2.52 7.57
CA ALA A 49 -5.77 -1.91 7.34
C ALA A 49 -5.40 -2.10 5.87
N GLY A 50 -4.33 -1.45 5.46
CA GLY A 50 -3.85 -1.58 4.09
C GLY A 50 -2.81 -0.53 3.75
N GLY A 51 -2.85 -0.10 2.49
CA GLY A 51 -1.94 0.93 2.02
C GLY A 51 -2.39 1.53 0.71
N ILE A 52 -1.88 2.71 0.45
CA ILE A 52 -2.05 3.39 -0.83
C ILE A 52 -0.66 3.63 -1.38
N TYR A 53 -0.45 3.22 -2.63
CA TYR A 53 0.87 3.20 -3.25
C TYR A 53 0.86 3.97 -4.56
N LEU A 54 1.91 4.73 -4.81
CA LEU A 54 2.10 5.36 -6.10
C LEU A 54 3.29 4.71 -6.80
N PHE A 55 3.05 4.15 -7.97
CA PHE A 55 4.08 3.52 -8.81
C PHE A 55 4.29 4.30 -10.10
N GLU A 56 5.50 4.25 -10.62
CA GLU A 56 5.83 4.92 -11.88
C GLU A 56 5.13 4.29 -13.08
N ASN A 57 4.86 2.97 -13.03
CA ASN A 57 4.21 2.24 -14.14
C ASN A 57 3.41 1.05 -13.63
N GLU A 58 2.56 0.53 -14.52
CA GLU A 58 1.68 -0.59 -14.20
C GLU A 58 2.43 -1.90 -14.01
N GLU A 59 3.49 -2.12 -14.75
CA GLU A 59 4.29 -3.34 -14.65
C GLU A 59 4.85 -3.51 -13.23
N ALA A 60 5.40 -2.43 -12.67
CA ALA A 60 5.91 -2.44 -11.30
C ALA A 60 4.80 -2.68 -10.29
N LEU A 61 3.64 -2.05 -10.49
CA LEU A 61 2.48 -2.24 -9.63
C LEU A 61 2.01 -3.69 -9.64
N ASP A 62 1.88 -4.29 -10.82
CA ASP A 62 1.40 -5.67 -10.95
C ASP A 62 2.36 -6.66 -10.30
N ALA A 63 3.66 -6.48 -10.49
CA ALA A 63 4.67 -7.32 -9.85
C ALA A 63 4.59 -7.22 -8.32
N TYR A 64 4.40 -6.00 -7.81
CA TYR A 64 4.28 -5.78 -6.38
C TYR A 64 3.03 -6.45 -5.80
N VAL A 65 1.89 -6.36 -6.47
CA VAL A 65 0.64 -6.99 -6.00
C VAL A 65 0.85 -8.49 -5.79
N ILE A 66 1.50 -9.17 -6.74
CA ILE A 66 1.77 -10.61 -6.63
C ILE A 66 2.65 -10.90 -5.40
N LYS A 67 3.74 -10.17 -5.27
CA LYS A 67 4.71 -10.33 -4.18
C LYS A 67 4.07 -10.04 -2.82
N HIS A 68 3.35 -8.92 -2.72
CA HIS A 68 2.79 -8.48 -1.45
C HIS A 68 1.60 -9.34 -1.00
N THR A 69 0.80 -9.84 -1.94
CA THR A 69 -0.30 -10.76 -1.64
C THR A 69 0.24 -12.02 -0.97
N LYS A 70 1.34 -12.57 -1.49
CA LYS A 70 1.99 -13.74 -0.89
C LYS A 70 2.49 -13.42 0.53
N ARG A 71 3.07 -12.25 0.72
CA ARG A 71 3.56 -11.81 2.02
C ARG A 71 2.42 -11.68 3.03
N LEU A 72 1.31 -11.04 2.64
CA LEU A 72 0.15 -10.89 3.49
C LEU A 72 -0.48 -12.25 3.83
N ASN A 73 -0.55 -13.14 2.85
CA ASN A 73 -1.04 -14.51 3.10
C ASN A 73 -0.18 -15.24 4.14
N SER A 74 1.12 -15.01 4.12
CA SER A 74 2.03 -15.61 5.11
C SER A 74 1.78 -15.10 6.52
N PHE A 75 1.14 -13.94 6.67
CA PHE A 75 0.73 -13.37 7.96
C PHE A 75 -0.68 -13.78 8.36
N GLY A 76 -1.33 -14.64 7.57
CA GLY A 76 -2.70 -15.07 7.83
C GLY A 76 -3.78 -14.16 7.28
N ILE A 77 -3.43 -13.19 6.48
CA ILE A 77 -4.36 -12.25 5.85
C ILE A 77 -4.80 -12.85 4.51
N THR A 78 -6.10 -13.04 4.31
CA THR A 78 -6.61 -13.78 3.15
C THR A 78 -7.55 -12.99 2.25
N GLU A 79 -8.42 -12.15 2.77
CA GLU A 79 -9.38 -11.42 1.97
C GLU A 79 -8.82 -10.04 1.61
N ILE A 80 -8.00 -10.02 0.57
CA ILE A 80 -7.27 -8.80 0.17
C ILE A 80 -8.00 -8.15 -0.99
N ASN A 81 -8.39 -6.89 -0.82
CA ASN A 81 -8.99 -6.08 -1.86
C ASN A 81 -7.90 -5.18 -2.46
N ALA A 82 -7.60 -5.38 -3.74
CA ALA A 82 -6.58 -4.59 -4.44
C ALA A 82 -7.20 -3.92 -5.65
N LYS A 83 -7.06 -2.60 -5.74
CA LYS A 83 -7.59 -1.81 -6.85
C LYS A 83 -6.50 -0.98 -7.50
N LYS A 84 -6.52 -0.92 -8.82
CA LYS A 84 -5.57 -0.10 -9.60
C LYS A 84 -6.30 1.09 -10.20
N PHE A 85 -5.62 2.23 -10.22
CA PHE A 85 -6.15 3.46 -10.82
C PHE A 85 -5.07 4.15 -11.63
N ASP A 86 -5.50 4.81 -12.71
CA ASP A 86 -4.65 5.78 -13.38
C ASP A 86 -4.67 7.07 -12.56
N VAL A 87 -3.59 7.81 -12.59
CA VAL A 87 -3.52 9.12 -11.93
C VAL A 87 -3.79 10.21 -12.96
N ASN A 88 -4.79 11.05 -12.71
CA ASN A 88 -4.97 12.26 -13.50
C ASN A 88 -3.98 13.30 -12.99
N VAL A 89 -2.83 13.40 -13.66
CA VAL A 89 -1.71 14.22 -13.20
C VAL A 89 -2.06 15.71 -13.11
N PRO A 90 -2.65 16.34 -14.17
CA PRO A 90 -2.95 17.78 -14.09
C PRO A 90 -3.88 18.15 -12.93
N LEU A 91 -4.95 17.39 -12.73
CA LEU A 91 -5.90 17.67 -11.64
C LEU A 91 -5.26 17.43 -10.27
N THR A 92 -4.45 16.37 -10.17
CA THR A 92 -3.77 16.03 -8.91
C THR A 92 -2.80 17.14 -8.50
N ILE A 93 -2.06 17.70 -9.43
CA ILE A 93 -1.12 18.78 -9.15
C ILE A 93 -1.85 20.03 -8.66
N ILE A 94 -2.99 20.38 -9.26
CA ILE A 94 -3.81 21.51 -8.83
C ILE A 94 -4.18 21.36 -7.35
N ASP A 95 -4.50 20.15 -6.94
CA ASP A 95 -4.92 19.84 -5.56
C ASP A 95 -3.74 19.52 -4.63
N ARG A 96 -2.53 19.86 -5.05
CA ARG A 96 -1.31 19.71 -4.25
C ARG A 96 -0.90 18.25 -3.98
N GLY A 97 -1.32 17.32 -4.83
CA GLY A 97 -0.89 15.94 -4.74
C GLY A 97 0.59 15.80 -5.04
N ASN A 98 1.33 15.08 -4.18
CA ASN A 98 2.77 14.87 -4.38
C ASN A 98 2.97 13.66 -5.30
N LEU A 99 3.60 13.88 -6.46
CA LEU A 99 3.86 12.83 -7.45
C LEU A 99 5.36 12.53 -7.59
N LYS A 100 6.14 12.88 -6.58
CA LYS A 100 7.59 12.68 -6.61
C LYS A 100 8.08 11.76 -5.50
#